data_fa6d91ae1a6babf0d3e2d1d02f8fa828
#
_entry.id   fa6d91ae1a6babf0d3e2d1d02f8fa828
#
_cell.length_a   1.000
_cell.length_b   1.000
_cell.length_c   1.000
_cell.angle_alpha   90.00
_cell.angle_beta   90.00
_cell.angle_gamma   90.00
#
_symmetry.space_group_name_H-M   'P 1'
#
loop_
_entity.id
_entity.type
_entity.pdbx_description
1 polymer ?
#
loop_
_entity_poly.entity_id
_entity_poly.type
_entity_poly.pdbx_seq_one_letter_code
_entity_poly.pdbx_strand_id
1 'polypeptide(L)'
;MDVNDASNGIGTVINSPVQQGTFKRKLKSLTERILLIRFQLLYSITYRDGIEFTMLGSSNKIYNVEIWRDLDLHCSCNCPDYKFRGTTCKHIYWIGTKFFNTMDPINWSLLDYNFIIDIHRINKNTAGHIGRNENCPICLEKINYQAESTICCTYQCYNSVHTICWGRYNDISGSTKCVFCRANSMPNF
;
A
#
# COMPACT_ATOMS: atom_id res chain seq x y z
N MET A 1 7.50 3.71 -58.30
CA MET A 1 6.49 3.22 -57.35
C MET A 1 7.14 3.25 -55.97
N ASP A 2 7.02 4.42 -55.33
CA ASP A 2 7.67 4.68 -54.05
C ASP A 2 6.70 4.32 -52.95
N VAL A 3 7.12 3.39 -52.09
CA VAL A 3 6.38 2.96 -50.90
C VAL A 3 6.93 3.77 -49.72
N ASN A 4 6.21 4.80 -49.33
CA ASN A 4 6.50 5.59 -48.14
C ASN A 4 6.14 4.79 -46.89
N ASP A 5 7.15 4.37 -46.16
CA ASP A 5 7.07 3.76 -44.86
C ASP A 5 6.94 4.86 -43.79
N ALA A 6 5.72 5.10 -43.32
CA ALA A 6 5.44 6.06 -42.26
C ALA A 6 5.47 5.34 -40.90
N SER A 7 6.63 5.30 -40.29
CA SER A 7 6.78 4.90 -38.88
C SER A 7 6.22 6.03 -37.99
N ASN A 8 4.95 5.90 -37.58
CA ASN A 8 4.34 6.72 -36.53
C ASN A 8 4.84 6.31 -35.13
N GLY A 9 5.95 6.92 -34.74
CA GLY A 9 6.37 6.95 -33.35
C GLY A 9 5.45 7.85 -32.52
N ILE A 10 4.51 7.28 -31.78
CA ILE A 10 3.69 8.03 -30.81
C ILE A 10 4.56 8.29 -29.58
N GLY A 11 5.42 9.29 -29.70
CA GLY A 11 6.06 9.95 -28.57
C GLY A 11 5.05 10.92 -27.96
N THR A 12 4.43 10.57 -26.85
CA THR A 12 3.62 11.52 -26.06
C THR A 12 4.53 12.62 -25.54
N VAL A 13 4.55 13.75 -26.22
CA VAL A 13 5.32 14.94 -25.82
C VAL A 13 4.62 15.54 -24.60
N ILE A 14 5.25 15.45 -23.43
CA ILE A 14 4.77 16.07 -22.19
C ILE A 14 5.10 17.56 -22.26
N ASN A 15 4.16 18.37 -22.75
CA ASN A 15 4.42 19.75 -23.14
C ASN A 15 3.97 20.81 -22.13
N SER A 16 3.27 20.48 -21.03
CA SER A 16 2.85 21.47 -20.04
C SER A 16 3.56 21.32 -18.69
N PRO A 17 3.82 22.43 -17.95
CA PRO A 17 4.39 22.37 -16.60
C PRO A 17 3.56 21.51 -15.62
N VAL A 18 2.24 21.47 -15.81
CA VAL A 18 1.33 20.66 -15.01
C VAL A 18 1.53 19.16 -15.28
N GLN A 19 1.65 18.77 -16.54
CA GLN A 19 1.92 17.38 -16.93
C GLN A 19 3.29 16.91 -16.44
N GLN A 20 4.32 17.75 -16.54
CA GLN A 20 5.66 17.45 -16.01
C GLN A 20 5.63 17.27 -14.48
N GLY A 21 4.91 18.13 -13.76
CA GLY A 21 4.73 18.02 -12.32
C GLY A 21 4.02 16.71 -11.91
N THR A 22 3.00 16.33 -12.66
CA THR A 22 2.27 15.08 -12.46
C THR A 22 3.16 13.86 -12.70
N PHE A 23 3.89 13.84 -13.80
CA PHE A 23 4.83 12.77 -14.12
C PHE A 23 5.91 12.61 -13.04
N LYS A 24 6.51 13.70 -12.57
CA LYS A 24 7.49 13.66 -11.47
C LYS A 24 6.91 13.05 -10.20
N ARG A 25 5.67 13.36 -9.83
CA ARG A 25 5.03 12.79 -8.63
C ARG A 25 4.75 11.30 -8.79
N LYS A 26 4.29 10.86 -9.96
CA LYS A 26 4.11 9.44 -10.29
C LYS A 26 5.43 8.68 -10.19
N LEU A 27 6.49 9.20 -10.78
CA LEU A 27 7.82 8.61 -10.73
C LEU A 27 8.33 8.51 -9.27
N LYS A 28 8.21 9.58 -8.48
CA LYS A 28 8.57 9.59 -7.07
C LYS A 28 7.80 8.57 -6.23
N SER A 29 6.55 8.30 -6.55
CA SER A 29 5.77 7.27 -5.85
C SER A 29 6.31 5.86 -6.06
N LEU A 30 6.99 5.60 -7.18
CA LEU A 30 7.59 4.31 -7.50
C LEU A 30 9.04 4.18 -7.00
N THR A 31 9.79 5.28 -6.99
CA THR A 31 11.24 5.27 -6.75
C THR A 31 11.65 5.70 -5.34
N GLU A 32 10.86 6.55 -4.68
CA GLU A 32 11.16 6.99 -3.33
C GLU A 32 10.70 5.96 -2.29
N ARG A 33 11.44 5.86 -1.19
CA ARG A 33 11.10 5.00 -0.07
C ARG A 33 9.88 5.56 0.66
N ILE A 34 8.70 5.02 0.34
CA ILE A 34 7.43 5.29 1.00
C ILE A 34 6.97 3.99 1.65
N LEU A 35 6.66 4.03 2.94
CA LEU A 35 6.29 2.86 3.71
C LEU A 35 4.91 3.05 4.32
N LEU A 36 4.06 2.06 4.19
CA LEU A 36 2.81 2.00 4.95
C LEU A 36 3.13 1.61 6.40
N ILE A 37 2.69 2.43 7.36
CA ILE A 37 2.80 2.14 8.79
C ILE A 37 1.55 1.35 9.23
N ARG A 38 0.38 1.87 8.90
CA ARG A 38 -0.92 1.24 9.21
C ARG A 38 -2.00 1.77 8.30
N PHE A 39 -3.13 1.09 8.24
CA PHE A 39 -4.38 1.64 7.76
C PHE A 39 -5.52 1.28 8.71
N GLN A 40 -6.53 2.11 8.77
CA GLN A 40 -7.70 1.95 9.64
C GLN A 40 -8.97 2.43 8.95
N LEU A 41 -10.10 1.86 9.35
CA LEU A 41 -11.40 2.33 8.90
C LEU A 41 -11.78 3.59 9.67
N LEU A 42 -12.36 4.54 8.94
CA LEU A 42 -12.94 5.76 9.47
C LEU A 42 -14.45 5.73 9.28
N TYR A 43 -15.16 6.34 10.21
CA TYR A 43 -16.60 6.53 10.12
C TYR A 43 -16.91 8.01 10.31
N SER A 44 -17.76 8.55 9.47
CA SER A 44 -18.18 9.94 9.53
C SER A 44 -19.71 10.05 9.41
N ILE A 45 -20.27 11.08 10.02
CA ILE A 45 -21.69 11.42 9.85
C ILE A 45 -21.98 11.86 8.42
N THR A 46 -21.01 12.53 7.78
CA THR A 46 -21.12 13.07 6.42
C THR A 46 -20.87 12.00 5.35
N TYR A 47 -19.85 11.16 5.58
CA TYR A 47 -19.47 10.08 4.67
C TYR A 47 -19.82 8.74 5.30
N ARG A 48 -20.22 7.76 4.47
CA ARG A 48 -20.63 6.44 4.97
C ARG A 48 -19.48 5.71 5.67
N ASP A 49 -18.32 5.68 5.06
CA ASP A 49 -17.11 5.07 5.57
C ASP A 49 -15.88 5.63 4.86
N GLY A 50 -14.74 5.44 5.46
CA GLY A 50 -13.45 5.87 4.93
C GLY A 50 -12.32 4.96 5.35
N ILE A 51 -11.17 5.16 4.73
CA ILE A 51 -9.93 4.46 5.07
C ILE A 51 -8.83 5.52 5.25
N GLU A 52 -8.15 5.47 6.39
CA GLU A 52 -6.93 6.25 6.62
C GLU A 52 -5.70 5.37 6.47
N PHE A 53 -4.75 5.78 5.66
CA PHE A 53 -3.43 5.19 5.52
C PHE A 53 -2.40 6.09 6.18
N THR A 54 -1.78 5.63 7.24
CA THR A 54 -0.63 6.29 7.88
C THR A 54 0.66 5.81 7.23
N MET A 55 1.44 6.73 6.68
CA MET A 55 2.60 6.43 5.83
C MET A 55 3.85 7.15 6.32
N LEU A 56 5.01 6.51 6.21
CA LEU A 56 6.32 7.14 6.37
C LEU A 56 6.81 7.57 4.98
N GLY A 57 6.95 8.86 4.78
CA GLY A 57 7.50 9.41 3.55
C GLY A 57 9.02 9.32 3.49
N SER A 58 9.58 9.56 2.29
CA SER A 58 11.03 9.51 2.03
C SER A 58 11.87 10.47 2.87
N SER A 59 11.25 11.51 3.44
CA SER A 59 11.88 12.47 4.37
C SER A 59 11.78 12.07 5.85
N ASN A 60 11.44 10.83 6.15
CA ASN A 60 11.17 10.30 7.50
C ASN A 60 10.05 11.04 8.27
N LYS A 61 9.14 11.72 7.55
CA LYS A 61 7.95 12.33 8.12
C LYS A 61 6.74 11.44 7.90
N ILE A 62 5.85 11.44 8.89
CA ILE A 62 4.59 10.69 8.85
C ILE A 62 3.53 11.55 8.15
N TYR A 63 2.80 10.91 7.24
CA TYR A 63 1.69 11.50 6.51
C TYR A 63 0.48 10.59 6.57
N ASN A 64 -0.71 11.19 6.60
CA ASN A 64 -1.96 10.48 6.51
C ASN A 64 -2.60 10.77 5.15
N VAL A 65 -3.05 9.69 4.51
CA VAL A 65 -3.89 9.74 3.31
C VAL A 65 -5.24 9.18 3.68
N GLU A 66 -6.29 9.94 3.45
CA GLU A 66 -7.66 9.52 3.69
C GLU A 66 -8.35 9.27 2.36
N ILE A 67 -9.12 8.20 2.29
CA ILE A 67 -9.99 7.87 1.16
C ILE A 67 -11.39 7.71 1.72
N TRP A 68 -12.31 8.56 1.30
CA TRP A 68 -13.69 8.56 1.71
C TRP A 68 -14.59 8.07 0.59
N ARG A 69 -15.58 7.29 0.94
CA ARG A 69 -16.63 6.84 0.04
C ARG A 69 -17.90 7.64 0.24
N ASP A 70 -18.37 8.25 -0.85
CA ASP A 70 -19.68 8.85 -0.99
C ASP A 70 -20.31 8.34 -2.29
N LEU A 71 -20.75 9.20 -3.19
CA LEU A 71 -21.13 8.80 -4.56
C LEU A 71 -19.91 8.33 -5.35
N ASP A 72 -18.77 9.01 -5.13
CA ASP A 72 -17.46 8.68 -5.70
C ASP A 72 -16.42 8.52 -4.58
N LEU A 73 -15.22 8.08 -4.95
CA LEU A 73 -14.09 8.03 -4.03
C LEU A 73 -13.36 9.38 -3.98
N HIS A 74 -13.28 9.96 -2.79
CA HIS A 74 -12.54 11.17 -2.51
C HIS A 74 -11.27 10.85 -1.74
N CYS A 75 -10.14 11.40 -2.16
CA CYS A 75 -8.88 11.22 -1.45
C CYS A 75 -8.27 12.55 -1.03
N SER A 76 -7.63 12.55 0.13
CA SER A 76 -6.87 13.67 0.67
C SER A 76 -5.54 13.22 1.24
N CYS A 77 -4.59 14.15 1.39
CA CYS A 77 -3.32 13.89 2.04
C CYS A 77 -2.86 15.10 2.83
N ASN A 78 -2.35 14.90 4.04
CA ASN A 78 -1.84 16.00 4.86
C ASN A 78 -0.41 16.45 4.50
N CYS A 79 0.22 15.88 3.45
CA CYS A 79 1.55 16.29 3.04
C CYS A 79 1.60 17.70 2.42
N PRO A 80 2.74 18.40 2.50
CA PRO A 80 2.87 19.75 1.96
C PRO A 80 2.53 19.85 0.47
N ASP A 81 2.96 18.86 -0.34
CA ASP A 81 2.71 18.88 -1.79
C ASP A 81 1.19 18.88 -2.11
N TYR A 82 0.41 18.08 -1.38
CA TYR A 82 -1.05 18.07 -1.53
C TYR A 82 -1.70 19.37 -1.01
N LYS A 83 -1.28 19.82 0.20
CA LYS A 83 -1.84 21.04 0.82
C LYS A 83 -1.61 22.29 -0.01
N PHE A 84 -0.41 22.46 -0.60
CA PHE A 84 -0.09 23.65 -1.38
C PHE A 84 -0.63 23.62 -2.80
N ARG A 85 -0.76 22.45 -3.41
CA ARG A 85 -1.10 22.33 -4.84
C ARG A 85 -2.54 21.92 -5.08
N GLY A 86 -3.22 21.33 -4.10
CA GLY A 86 -4.57 20.78 -4.24
C GLY A 86 -4.67 19.64 -5.27
N THR A 87 -3.54 19.02 -5.62
CA THR A 87 -3.48 17.96 -6.64
C THR A 87 -2.90 16.69 -6.09
N THR A 88 -3.18 15.56 -6.75
CA THR A 88 -2.69 14.23 -6.35
C THR A 88 -1.19 14.22 -6.09
N CYS A 89 -0.78 13.86 -4.87
CA CYS A 89 0.61 13.79 -4.45
C CYS A 89 1.19 12.38 -4.63
N LYS A 90 2.51 12.23 -4.44
CA LYS A 90 3.19 10.93 -4.54
C LYS A 90 2.65 9.86 -3.58
N HIS A 91 2.15 10.23 -2.41
CA HIS A 91 1.60 9.31 -1.42
C HIS A 91 0.27 8.70 -1.90
N ILE A 92 -0.60 9.52 -2.51
CA ILE A 92 -1.85 9.04 -3.11
C ILE A 92 -1.55 8.13 -4.31
N TYR A 93 -0.61 8.51 -5.20
CA TYR A 93 -0.18 7.64 -6.31
C TYR A 93 0.39 6.30 -5.81
N TRP A 94 1.14 6.31 -4.71
CA TRP A 94 1.68 5.10 -4.11
C TRP A 94 0.57 4.15 -3.64
N ILE A 95 -0.46 4.69 -2.96
CA ILE A 95 -1.63 3.91 -2.55
C ILE A 95 -2.36 3.34 -3.77
N GLY A 96 -2.58 4.17 -4.79
CA GLY A 96 -3.19 3.74 -6.04
C GLY A 96 -2.50 2.52 -6.64
N THR A 97 -1.17 2.57 -6.72
CA THR A 97 -0.36 1.45 -7.23
C THR A 97 -0.46 0.20 -6.36
N LYS A 98 -0.55 0.36 -5.03
CA LYS A 98 -0.48 -0.77 -4.10
C LYS A 98 -1.83 -1.43 -3.81
N PHE A 99 -2.91 -0.67 -3.85
CA PHE A 99 -4.23 -1.11 -3.40
C PHE A 99 -5.31 -1.05 -4.47
N PHE A 100 -5.17 -0.17 -5.46
CA PHE A 100 -6.19 0.04 -6.49
C PHE A 100 -5.74 -0.39 -7.91
N ASN A 101 -4.57 -0.98 -8.04
CA ASN A 101 -4.01 -1.41 -9.32
C ASN A 101 -3.88 -0.30 -10.39
N THR A 102 -4.11 0.94 -10.01
CA THR A 102 -3.98 2.12 -10.86
C THR A 102 -3.51 3.31 -10.05
N MET A 103 -2.63 4.13 -10.65
CA MET A 103 -2.11 5.31 -9.96
C MET A 103 -3.15 6.42 -9.83
N ASP A 104 -3.96 6.63 -10.86
CA ASP A 104 -4.85 7.78 -10.93
C ASP A 104 -6.12 7.54 -10.11
N PRO A 105 -6.40 8.39 -9.08
CA PRO A 105 -7.58 8.24 -8.23
C PRO A 105 -8.91 8.24 -8.99
N ILE A 106 -8.97 8.93 -10.13
CA ILE A 106 -10.17 8.95 -10.98
C ILE A 106 -10.57 7.56 -11.51
N ASN A 107 -9.60 6.63 -11.57
CA ASN A 107 -9.80 5.26 -12.03
C ASN A 107 -9.97 4.26 -10.87
N TRP A 108 -10.01 4.73 -9.62
CA TRP A 108 -10.23 3.85 -8.48
C TRP A 108 -11.68 3.39 -8.46
N SER A 109 -11.88 2.09 -8.39
CA SER A 109 -13.21 1.52 -8.36
C SER A 109 -13.74 1.32 -6.94
N LEU A 110 -15.06 1.37 -6.79
CA LEU A 110 -15.72 1.01 -5.53
C LEU A 110 -15.52 -0.49 -5.20
N LEU A 111 -15.26 -1.32 -6.20
CA LEU A 111 -14.97 -2.74 -6.00
C LEU A 111 -13.62 -2.91 -5.28
N ASP A 112 -12.57 -2.20 -5.74
CA ASP A 112 -11.26 -2.24 -5.09
C ASP A 112 -11.34 -1.67 -3.67
N TYR A 113 -12.09 -0.58 -3.48
CA TYR A 113 -12.33 0.00 -2.17
C TYR A 113 -13.00 -0.99 -1.21
N ASN A 114 -14.06 -1.66 -1.64
CA ASN A 114 -14.75 -2.68 -0.84
C ASN A 114 -13.82 -3.85 -0.51
N PHE A 115 -13.00 -4.28 -1.45
CA PHE A 115 -12.00 -5.32 -1.21
C PHE A 115 -11.02 -4.93 -0.10
N ILE A 116 -10.55 -3.68 -0.05
CA ILE A 116 -9.67 -3.18 1.02
C ILE A 116 -10.42 -3.20 2.37
N ILE A 117 -11.68 -2.78 2.40
CA ILE A 117 -12.52 -2.84 3.61
C ILE A 117 -12.67 -4.28 4.11
N ASP A 118 -12.95 -5.21 3.22
CA ASP A 118 -13.13 -6.63 3.57
C ASP A 118 -11.83 -7.25 4.08
N ILE A 119 -10.71 -6.96 3.45
CA ILE A 119 -9.38 -7.33 3.96
C ILE A 119 -9.18 -6.81 5.38
N HIS A 120 -9.51 -5.53 5.66
CA HIS A 120 -9.37 -4.98 7.00
C HIS A 120 -10.28 -5.68 8.02
N ARG A 121 -11.52 -5.98 7.64
CA ARG A 121 -12.49 -6.70 8.51
C ARG A 121 -12.04 -8.13 8.79
N ILE A 122 -11.58 -8.84 7.76
CA ILE A 122 -11.03 -10.20 7.91
C ILE A 122 -9.83 -10.17 8.87
N ASN A 123 -8.93 -9.22 8.73
CA ASN A 123 -7.74 -9.12 9.60
C ASN A 123 -8.06 -8.77 11.05
N LYS A 124 -9.14 -8.04 11.32
CA LYS A 124 -9.61 -7.84 12.70
C LYS A 124 -10.16 -9.13 13.33
N ASN A 125 -10.77 -9.99 12.53
CA ASN A 125 -11.43 -11.21 13.00
C ASN A 125 -10.51 -12.44 13.01
N THR A 126 -9.50 -12.43 12.15
CA THR A 126 -8.48 -13.49 12.03
C THR A 126 -7.13 -12.82 12.14
N ALA A 127 -6.57 -12.71 13.33
CA ALA A 127 -5.28 -12.05 13.54
C ALA A 127 -4.28 -12.40 12.41
N GLY A 128 -4.33 -11.62 11.34
CA GLY A 128 -3.26 -11.50 10.37
C GLY A 128 -3.23 -12.45 9.16
N HIS A 129 -4.08 -12.28 8.17
CA HIS A 129 -3.87 -12.97 6.88
C HIS A 129 -4.00 -12.02 5.67
N ILE A 130 -3.03 -11.14 5.52
CA ILE A 130 -2.65 -10.64 4.20
C ILE A 130 -1.22 -11.11 3.94
N GLY A 131 -1.04 -12.42 3.87
CA GLY A 131 0.23 -12.99 3.41
C GLY A 131 0.34 -12.78 1.90
N ARG A 132 1.23 -11.90 1.49
CA ARG A 132 1.63 -11.78 0.09
C ARG A 132 2.63 -12.86 -0.32
N ASN A 133 3.11 -13.63 0.62
CA ASN A 133 4.06 -14.70 0.40
C ASN A 133 3.36 -16.06 0.50
N GLU A 134 3.64 -16.93 -0.45
CA GLU A 134 3.13 -18.29 -0.42
C GLU A 134 3.93 -19.19 0.52
N ASN A 135 5.19 -18.87 0.79
CA ASN A 135 6.10 -19.68 1.60
C ASN A 135 6.55 -18.96 2.87
N CYS A 136 6.65 -19.70 3.95
CA CYS A 136 7.27 -19.23 5.18
C CYS A 136 8.79 -19.07 4.96
N PRO A 137 9.39 -17.89 5.21
CA PRO A 137 10.82 -17.66 4.96
C PRO A 137 11.73 -18.37 5.97
N ILE A 138 11.17 -18.94 7.04
CA ILE A 138 11.92 -19.63 8.09
C ILE A 138 12.09 -21.10 7.76
N CYS A 139 11.00 -21.80 7.36
CA CYS A 139 11.06 -23.22 6.99
C CYS A 139 11.02 -23.46 5.49
N LEU A 140 10.75 -22.43 4.68
CA LEU A 140 10.62 -22.45 3.22
C LEU A 140 9.42 -23.27 2.69
N GLU A 141 8.58 -23.78 3.59
CA GLU A 141 7.38 -24.52 3.24
C GLU A 141 6.21 -23.57 2.92
N LYS A 142 5.29 -24.08 2.09
CA LYS A 142 4.08 -23.33 1.72
C LYS A 142 3.18 -23.14 2.92
N ILE A 143 2.66 -21.92 3.09
CA ILE A 143 1.74 -21.58 4.18
C ILE A 143 0.31 -21.97 3.76
N ASN A 144 -0.29 -22.86 4.52
CA ASN A 144 -1.71 -23.18 4.40
C ASN A 144 -2.52 -22.35 5.40
N TYR A 145 -2.98 -21.19 4.98
CA TYR A 145 -3.70 -20.24 5.83
C TYR A 145 -5.03 -20.76 6.41
N GLN A 146 -5.58 -21.84 5.86
CA GLN A 146 -6.82 -22.44 6.36
C GLN A 146 -6.58 -23.45 7.47
N ALA A 147 -5.42 -24.09 7.49
CA ALA A 147 -5.09 -25.19 8.40
C ALA A 147 -4.03 -24.83 9.43
N GLU A 148 -3.24 -23.79 9.21
CA GLU A 148 -2.06 -23.49 10.02
C GLU A 148 -2.18 -22.13 10.71
N SER A 149 -1.70 -22.06 11.95
CA SER A 149 -1.60 -20.81 12.68
C SER A 149 -0.44 -19.99 12.14
N THR A 150 -0.68 -18.74 11.81
CA THR A 150 0.30 -17.82 11.27
C THR A 150 0.35 -16.50 12.01
N ILE A 151 1.49 -15.84 11.94
CA ILE A 151 1.71 -14.49 12.45
C ILE A 151 2.17 -13.62 11.29
N CYS A 152 1.64 -12.42 11.19
CA CYS A 152 2.05 -11.47 10.16
C CYS A 152 2.74 -10.24 10.75
N CYS A 153 3.56 -9.60 9.92
CA CYS A 153 4.10 -8.28 10.20
C CYS A 153 2.99 -7.23 10.14
N THR A 154 2.68 -6.63 11.30
CA THR A 154 1.54 -5.70 11.43
C THR A 154 1.84 -4.26 10.99
N TYR A 155 3.12 -3.90 10.76
CA TYR A 155 3.51 -2.51 10.55
C TYR A 155 3.96 -2.18 9.13
N GLN A 156 4.55 -3.11 8.38
CA GLN A 156 5.26 -2.70 7.18
C GLN A 156 5.05 -3.57 5.95
N CYS A 157 5.26 -4.87 6.06
CA CYS A 157 5.24 -5.73 4.88
C CYS A 157 4.04 -6.68 4.82
N TYR A 158 3.34 -6.88 5.93
CA TYR A 158 2.19 -7.78 6.07
C TYR A 158 2.45 -9.23 5.63
N ASN A 159 3.71 -9.61 5.44
CA ASN A 159 4.07 -10.97 5.14
C ASN A 159 3.92 -11.84 6.38
N SER A 160 3.52 -13.10 6.16
CA SER A 160 3.22 -14.06 7.21
C SER A 160 4.31 -15.10 7.37
N VAL A 161 4.42 -15.64 8.58
CA VAL A 161 5.24 -16.80 8.93
C VAL A 161 4.38 -17.76 9.75
N HIS A 162 4.70 -19.04 9.77
CA HIS A 162 4.05 -19.98 10.70
C HIS A 162 4.33 -19.54 12.14
N THR A 163 3.33 -19.62 13.01
CA THR A 163 3.46 -19.26 14.43
C THR A 163 4.59 -20.03 15.12
N ILE A 164 4.69 -21.33 14.85
CA ILE A 164 5.75 -22.20 15.40
C ILE A 164 7.13 -21.78 14.89
N CYS A 165 7.25 -21.44 13.62
CA CYS A 165 8.51 -20.98 13.05
C CYS A 165 8.96 -19.65 13.65
N TRP A 166 8.01 -18.74 13.87
CA TRP A 166 8.29 -17.46 14.52
C TRP A 166 8.75 -17.64 15.97
N GLY A 167 8.04 -18.48 16.76
CA GLY A 167 8.43 -18.79 18.14
C GLY A 167 9.88 -19.29 18.21
N ARG A 168 10.23 -20.31 17.43
CA ARG A 168 11.61 -20.85 17.37
C ARG A 168 12.64 -19.81 16.94
N TYR A 169 12.33 -18.98 15.95
CA TYR A 169 13.22 -17.92 15.52
C TYR A 169 13.44 -16.88 16.62
N ASN A 170 12.37 -16.49 17.32
CA ASN A 170 12.43 -15.53 18.42
C ASN A 170 13.26 -16.08 19.59
N ASP A 171 13.04 -17.34 19.98
CA ASP A 171 13.79 -18.01 21.05
C ASP A 171 15.29 -18.06 20.78
N ILE A 172 15.68 -18.32 19.53
CA ILE A 172 17.09 -18.43 19.14
C ILE A 172 17.74 -17.06 18.94
N SER A 173 17.03 -16.12 18.29
CA SER A 173 17.59 -14.82 17.89
C SER A 173 17.41 -13.73 18.92
N GLY A 174 16.47 -13.88 19.86
CA GLY A 174 16.03 -12.81 20.77
C GLY A 174 15.46 -11.58 20.05
N SER A 175 15.11 -11.71 18.77
CA SER A 175 14.74 -10.59 17.91
C SER A 175 13.26 -10.54 17.63
N THR A 176 12.65 -9.38 17.88
CA THR A 176 11.26 -9.07 17.50
C THR A 176 11.13 -8.44 16.12
N LYS A 177 12.25 -8.36 15.37
CA LYS A 177 12.27 -7.78 14.04
C LYS A 177 11.70 -8.73 13.00
N CYS A 178 10.81 -8.22 12.17
CA CYS A 178 10.26 -8.97 11.05
C CYS A 178 11.37 -9.54 10.15
N VAL A 179 11.30 -10.82 9.83
CA VAL A 179 12.29 -11.52 8.99
C VAL A 179 12.35 -10.99 7.55
N PHE A 180 11.29 -10.35 7.07
CA PHE A 180 11.22 -9.77 5.73
C PHE A 180 11.71 -8.33 5.67
N CYS A 181 11.10 -7.44 6.48
CA CYS A 181 11.33 -5.99 6.38
C CYS A 181 12.16 -5.41 7.53
N ARG A 182 12.53 -6.21 8.51
CA ARG A 182 13.31 -5.83 9.69
C ARG A 182 12.66 -4.79 10.61
N ALA A 183 11.39 -4.48 10.41
CA ALA A 183 10.65 -3.62 11.32
C ALA A 183 10.43 -4.30 12.68
N ASN A 184 10.40 -3.52 13.77
CA ASN A 184 10.03 -3.98 15.10
C ASN A 184 8.49 -4.14 15.17
N SER A 185 7.96 -5.22 14.64
CA SER A 185 6.54 -5.32 14.36
C SER A 185 5.97 -6.71 14.54
N MET A 186 6.79 -7.65 14.98
CA MET A 186 6.32 -9.00 15.27
C MET A 186 6.01 -9.11 16.76
N PRO A 187 4.94 -9.84 17.14
CA PRO A 187 4.61 -10.03 18.54
C PRO A 187 5.71 -10.82 19.29
N ASN A 188 5.94 -10.43 20.54
CA ASN A 188 6.69 -11.24 21.49
C ASN A 188 5.77 -12.38 21.97
N PHE A 189 6.33 -13.56 22.13
CA PHE A 189 5.70 -14.69 22.86
C PHE A 189 6.23 -14.75 24.27
#